data_68c3d7974196ba81226cfdd25e82f7b3
#
_entry.id   68c3d7974196ba81226cfdd25e82f7b3
#
_cell.length_a   1.000
_cell.length_b   1.000
_cell.length_c   1.000
_cell.angle_alpha   90.00
_cell.angle_beta   90.00
_cell.angle_gamma   90.00
#
_symmetry.space_group_name_H-M   'P 1'
#
loop_
_entity.id
_entity.type
_entity.pdbx_description
1 polymer ?
#
loop_
_entity_poly.entity_id
_entity_poly.type
_entity_poly.pdbx_seq_one_letter_code
_entity_poly.pdbx_strand_id
1 'polypeptide(L)'
;MSNITIGVIGYGYWGPNIVRNFFNAPNCTVKAVADGRPERLAVLAKVFPSINGVKTGDEIINDKEIDAVVVATPVYTHFALAKKALENGKHVLIEKP
;
A
#
# COMPACT_ATOMS: atom_id res chain seq x y z
N MET A 1 11.78 -19.25 -4.79
CA MET A 1 11.87 -17.82 -4.54
C MET A 1 10.69 -17.35 -3.73
N SER A 2 10.98 -16.54 -2.73
CA SER A 2 9.93 -16.01 -1.86
C SER A 2 9.14 -14.94 -2.57
N ASN A 3 7.83 -14.99 -2.40
CA ASN A 3 6.95 -13.93 -2.87
C ASN A 3 6.88 -12.84 -1.80
N ILE A 4 6.97 -11.57 -2.21
CA ILE A 4 6.89 -10.44 -1.29
C ILE A 4 5.45 -9.94 -1.29
N THR A 5 4.84 -9.89 -0.11
CA THR A 5 3.48 -9.39 0.06
C THR A 5 3.52 -7.92 0.40
N ILE A 6 2.83 -7.11 -0.40
CA ILE A 6 2.90 -5.66 -0.33
C ILE A 6 1.56 -5.06 0.07
N GLY A 7 1.62 -4.04 0.92
CA GLY A 7 0.49 -3.15 1.18
C GLY A 7 0.83 -1.74 0.75
N VAL A 8 -0.10 -1.06 0.12
CA VAL A 8 0.08 0.31 -0.35
C VAL A 8 -0.80 1.25 0.46
N ILE A 9 -0.22 2.31 1.01
CA ILE A 9 -0.97 3.32 1.75
C ILE A 9 -1.11 4.55 0.86
N GLY A 10 -2.33 4.82 0.43
CA GLY A 10 -2.67 5.93 -0.45
C GLY A 10 -2.99 5.49 -1.86
N TYR A 11 -4.19 5.84 -2.33
CA TYR A 11 -4.62 5.53 -3.70
C TYR A 11 -5.12 6.81 -4.37
N GLY A 12 -4.31 7.88 -4.23
CA GLY A 12 -4.58 9.17 -4.83
C GLY A 12 -4.05 9.24 -6.25
N TYR A 13 -3.41 10.36 -6.58
CA TYR A 13 -2.97 10.61 -7.96
C TYR A 13 -2.00 9.55 -8.49
N TRP A 14 -0.97 9.22 -7.69
CA TRP A 14 0.06 8.26 -8.11
C TRP A 14 -0.25 6.82 -7.72
N GLY A 15 -1.22 6.62 -6.81
CA GLY A 15 -1.54 5.29 -6.31
C GLY A 15 -1.84 4.27 -7.39
N PRO A 16 -2.68 4.57 -8.38
CA PRO A 16 -3.00 3.61 -9.44
C PRO A 16 -1.76 3.12 -10.20
N ASN A 17 -0.81 4.02 -10.51
CA ASN A 17 0.41 3.62 -11.20
C ASN A 17 1.28 2.73 -10.34
N ILE A 18 1.40 3.07 -9.06
CA ILE A 18 2.21 2.30 -8.12
C ILE A 18 1.64 0.90 -7.95
N VAL A 19 0.33 0.81 -7.72
CA VAL A 19 -0.34 -0.49 -7.57
C VAL A 19 -0.19 -1.33 -8.82
N ARG A 20 -0.39 -0.75 -9.98
CA ARG A 20 -0.25 -1.47 -11.25
C ARG A 20 1.15 -2.04 -11.44
N ASN A 21 2.17 -1.23 -11.12
CA ASN A 21 3.55 -1.67 -11.28
C ASN A 21 3.87 -2.85 -10.38
N PHE A 22 3.45 -2.80 -9.12
CA PHE A 22 3.68 -3.93 -8.21
C PHE A 22 2.80 -5.12 -8.52
N PHE A 23 1.57 -4.88 -8.96
CA PHE A 23 0.65 -5.96 -9.34
C PHE A 23 1.22 -6.81 -10.47
N ASN A 24 1.89 -6.15 -11.40
CA ASN A 24 2.50 -6.82 -12.58
C ASN A 24 3.92 -7.31 -12.33
N ALA A 25 4.52 -6.95 -11.22
CA ALA A 25 5.90 -7.35 -10.94
C ALA A 25 5.97 -8.83 -10.53
N PRO A 26 6.95 -9.58 -11.07
CA PRO A 26 7.13 -10.96 -10.64
C PRO A 26 7.57 -11.01 -9.19
N ASN A 27 7.16 -12.02 -8.47
CA ASN A 27 7.52 -12.25 -7.06
C ASN A 27 6.95 -11.21 -6.10
N CYS A 28 5.95 -10.45 -6.53
CA CYS A 28 5.24 -9.50 -5.66
C CYS A 28 3.75 -9.78 -5.69
N THR A 29 3.10 -9.64 -4.55
CA THR A 29 1.65 -9.72 -4.44
C THR A 29 1.18 -8.49 -3.69
N VAL A 30 0.28 -7.72 -4.30
CA VAL A 30 -0.36 -6.59 -3.61
C VAL A 30 -1.58 -7.12 -2.88
N LYS A 31 -1.48 -7.21 -1.56
CA LYS A 31 -2.56 -7.76 -0.75
C LYS A 31 -3.64 -6.74 -0.46
N ALA A 32 -3.25 -5.51 -0.13
CA ALA A 32 -4.19 -4.50 0.33
C ALA A 32 -3.72 -3.11 -0.04
N VAL A 33 -4.68 -2.20 -0.21
CA VAL A 33 -4.43 -0.79 -0.45
C VAL A 33 -5.32 0.01 0.49
N ALA A 34 -4.74 0.97 1.18
CA ALA A 34 -5.45 1.81 2.14
C ALA A 34 -5.71 3.20 1.56
N ASP A 35 -6.93 3.67 1.72
CA ASP A 35 -7.29 5.07 1.44
C ASP A 35 -8.54 5.40 2.26
N GLY A 36 -8.53 6.56 2.91
CA GLY A 36 -9.66 6.98 3.72
C GLY A 36 -10.87 7.45 2.91
N ARG A 37 -10.74 7.59 1.60
CA ARG A 37 -11.79 8.11 0.74
C ARG A 37 -12.51 6.95 0.04
N PRO A 38 -13.83 6.75 0.32
CA PRO A 38 -14.57 5.64 -0.28
C PRO A 38 -14.55 5.62 -1.80
N GLU A 39 -14.57 6.79 -2.43
CA GLU A 39 -14.56 6.89 -3.89
C GLU A 39 -13.26 6.36 -4.49
N ARG A 40 -12.14 6.49 -3.77
CA ARG A 40 -10.86 5.94 -4.24
C ARG A 40 -10.84 4.42 -4.11
N LEU A 41 -11.39 3.90 -3.03
CA LEU A 41 -11.51 2.44 -2.86
C LEU A 41 -12.46 1.83 -3.90
N ALA A 42 -13.48 2.57 -4.32
CA ALA A 42 -14.37 2.10 -5.37
C ALA A 42 -13.64 1.98 -6.71
N VAL A 43 -12.74 2.92 -7.02
CA VAL A 43 -11.91 2.86 -8.23
C VAL A 43 -10.98 1.65 -8.17
N LEU A 44 -10.36 1.44 -7.02
CA LEU A 44 -9.48 0.29 -6.81
C LEU A 44 -10.23 -1.03 -7.08
N ALA A 45 -11.42 -1.17 -6.52
CA ALA A 45 -12.22 -2.39 -6.67
C ALA A 45 -12.59 -2.69 -8.12
N LYS A 46 -12.79 -1.64 -8.92
CA LYS A 46 -13.09 -1.81 -10.35
C LYS A 46 -11.91 -2.34 -11.13
N VAL A 47 -10.71 -1.82 -10.83
CA VAL A 47 -9.51 -2.14 -11.62
C VAL A 47 -8.82 -3.40 -11.09
N PHE A 48 -8.79 -3.57 -9.77
CA PHE A 48 -8.11 -4.68 -9.12
C PHE A 48 -9.03 -5.36 -8.10
N PRO A 49 -10.02 -6.13 -8.56
CA PRO A 49 -11.01 -6.72 -7.63
C PRO A 49 -10.42 -7.72 -6.64
N SER A 50 -9.23 -8.24 -6.90
CA SER A 50 -8.57 -9.19 -6.00
C SER A 50 -7.82 -8.51 -4.85
N ILE A 51 -7.63 -7.19 -4.90
CA ILE A 51 -6.91 -6.45 -3.87
C ILE A 51 -7.92 -5.96 -2.82
N ASN A 52 -7.58 -6.12 -1.54
CA ASN A 52 -8.42 -5.64 -0.47
C ASN A 52 -8.25 -4.13 -0.28
N GLY A 53 -9.37 -3.40 -0.37
CA GLY A 53 -9.36 -1.99 -0.04
C GLY A 53 -9.65 -1.81 1.45
N VAL A 54 -8.80 -1.09 2.16
CA VAL A 54 -8.97 -0.83 3.59
C VAL A 54 -8.95 0.68 3.85
N LYS A 55 -9.53 1.09 4.96
CA LYS A 55 -9.73 2.51 5.23
C LYS A 55 -8.51 3.22 5.82
N THR A 56 -7.67 2.50 6.56
CA THR A 56 -6.56 3.11 7.29
C THR A 56 -5.25 2.43 7.00
N GLY A 57 -4.18 3.20 7.06
CA GLY A 57 -2.82 2.65 6.93
C GLY A 57 -2.48 1.68 8.05
N ASP A 58 -3.07 1.86 9.23
CA ASP A 58 -2.81 0.96 10.35
C ASP A 58 -3.21 -0.48 10.03
N GLU A 59 -4.28 -0.68 9.28
CA GLU A 59 -4.71 -2.02 8.89
C GLU A 59 -3.65 -2.72 8.03
N ILE A 60 -2.90 -1.95 7.25
CA ILE A 60 -1.78 -2.48 6.47
C ILE A 60 -0.57 -2.73 7.35
N ILE A 61 -0.21 -1.75 8.17
CA ILE A 61 0.99 -1.82 9.02
C ILE A 61 0.88 -2.96 10.03
N ASN A 62 -0.31 -3.21 10.54
CA ASN A 62 -0.54 -4.26 11.54
C ASN A 62 -0.77 -5.65 10.95
N ASP A 63 -0.86 -5.77 9.64
CA ASP A 63 -1.09 -7.06 8.98
C ASP A 63 0.23 -7.84 8.92
N LYS A 64 0.27 -8.96 9.65
CA LYS A 64 1.49 -9.77 9.76
C LYS A 64 1.89 -10.45 8.47
N GLU A 65 0.96 -10.58 7.51
CA GLU A 65 1.26 -11.18 6.22
C GLU A 65 1.90 -10.21 5.24
N ILE A 66 1.86 -8.92 5.53
CA ILE A 66 2.46 -7.91 4.67
C ILE A 66 3.93 -7.74 5.04
N ASP A 67 4.80 -7.90 4.06
CA ASP A 67 6.25 -7.79 4.25
C ASP A 67 6.77 -6.38 4.03
N ALA A 68 6.16 -5.66 3.09
CA ALA A 68 6.61 -4.33 2.70
C ALA A 68 5.44 -3.37 2.55
N VAL A 69 5.67 -2.13 2.93
CA VAL A 69 4.67 -1.06 2.85
C VAL A 69 5.17 0.01 1.90
N VAL A 70 4.34 0.36 0.93
CA VAL A 70 4.61 1.47 0.01
C VAL A 70 3.78 2.67 0.47
N VAL A 71 4.43 3.78 0.79
CA VAL A 71 3.75 4.99 1.24
C VAL A 71 3.61 5.95 0.07
N ALA A 72 2.37 6.17 -0.36
CA ALA A 72 2.01 7.00 -1.53
C ALA A 72 1.06 8.12 -1.13
N THR A 73 1.15 8.59 0.10
CA THR A 73 0.35 9.68 0.66
C THR A 73 1.14 10.99 0.57
N PRO A 74 0.54 12.14 0.93
CA PRO A 74 1.27 13.41 0.93
C PRO A 74 2.54 13.36 1.78
N VAL A 75 3.54 14.13 1.38
CA VAL A 75 4.89 14.07 1.96
C VAL A 75 4.91 14.30 3.47
N TYR A 76 4.02 15.12 3.99
CA TYR A 76 4.01 15.41 5.44
C TYR A 76 3.58 14.20 6.29
N THR A 77 3.02 13.15 5.67
CA THR A 77 2.63 11.93 6.39
C THR A 77 3.73 10.87 6.38
N HIS A 78 4.77 11.06 5.55
CA HIS A 78 5.76 10.02 5.28
C HIS A 78 6.51 9.57 6.52
N PHE A 79 6.97 10.53 7.33
CA PHE A 79 7.77 10.19 8.50
C PHE A 79 7.00 9.29 9.49
N ALA A 80 5.78 9.70 9.82
CA ALA A 80 4.98 8.97 10.82
C ALA A 80 4.63 7.57 10.32
N LEU A 81 4.24 7.44 9.06
CA LEU A 81 3.87 6.15 8.50
C LEU A 81 5.09 5.24 8.34
N ALA A 82 6.21 5.79 7.86
CA ALA A 82 7.44 5.01 7.69
C ALA A 82 7.96 4.51 9.04
N LYS A 83 7.97 5.38 10.04
CA LYS A 83 8.41 5.02 11.39
C LYS A 83 7.57 3.87 11.94
N LYS A 84 6.26 3.98 11.84
CA LYS A 84 5.34 2.99 12.36
C LYS A 84 5.51 1.65 11.64
N ALA A 85 5.69 1.67 10.32
CA ALA A 85 5.90 0.47 9.54
C ALA A 85 7.21 -0.21 9.92
N LEU A 86 8.29 0.56 10.05
CA LEU A 86 9.58 0.02 10.47
C LEU A 86 9.51 -0.59 11.87
N GLU A 87 8.78 0.05 12.78
CA GLU A 87 8.60 -0.47 14.13
C GLU A 87 7.83 -1.78 14.16
N ASN A 88 7.07 -2.06 13.11
CA ASN A 88 6.32 -3.30 12.96
C ASN A 88 7.04 -4.32 12.07
N GLY A 89 8.33 -4.11 11.84
CA GLY A 89 9.16 -5.07 11.11
C GLY A 89 8.94 -5.08 9.60
N LYS A 90 8.36 -4.02 9.05
CA LYS A 90 8.11 -3.92 7.62
C LYS A 90 9.25 -3.25 6.89
N HIS A 91 9.48 -3.67 5.64
CA HIS A 91 10.26 -2.87 4.71
C HIS A 91 9.41 -1.71 4.23
N VAL A 92 10.01 -0.57 3.96
CA VAL A 92 9.27 0.64 3.59
C VAL A 92 9.83 1.24 2.32
N LEU A 93 8.94 1.54 1.38
CA LEU A 93 9.25 2.29 0.19
C LEU A 93 8.39 3.56 0.20
N ILE A 94 9.05 4.72 0.15
CA ILE A 94 8.36 6.00 0.16
C ILE A 94 8.44 6.59 -1.25
N GLU A 95 7.26 6.91 -1.80
CA GLU A 95 7.20 7.50 -3.13
C GLU A 95 7.45 8.99 -3.06
N LYS A 96 8.13 9.52 -4.05
CA LYS A 96 8.40 10.96 -4.13
C LYS A 96 7.14 11.72 -4.51
N PRO A 97 7.00 12.96 -4.01
CA PRO A 97 5.87 13.80 -4.39
C PRO A 97 5.94 14.20 -5.86
#